data_f7ab5562d0052336d6aff623d36f7d1b
#
_entry.id   f7ab5562d0052336d6aff623d36f7d1b
#
_cell.length_a   1.000
_cell.length_b   1.000
_cell.length_c   1.000
_cell.angle_alpha   90.00
_cell.angle_beta   90.00
_cell.angle_gamma   90.00
#
_symmetry.space_group_name_H-M   'P 1'
#
loop_
_entity.id
_entity.type
_entity.pdbx_description
1 polymer ?
#
loop_
_entity_poly.entity_id
_entity_poly.type
_entity_poly.pdbx_seq_one_letter_code
_entity_poly.pdbx_strand_id
1 'polypeptide(L)'
;GLFWLKEGENTIGGAESNDFVFPHAEASLGKVILKNNQVFYNNEVIYSSDDKFSVISQQSLRWFIIKRGDKFAIRLRDLEGEYLKAFHGIDHFPADSKWKIKAKFIPTVGKKVTIIDITGRSYQEDSPGLLEFQVDGKTYRLEAGPGETKEDFFVVFGDATNKTSTYGGGRFLDTKGFNPDGTVTLDFNKAYNPPCAFTPFATCPLPTKENKLTLAIPAGEKNAGHH
;
A
#
# COMPACT_ATOMS: atom_id res chain seq x y z
N GLY A 1 -1.19 4.44 -13.69
CA GLY A 1 0.09 5.10 -13.87
C GLY A 1 0.55 5.83 -12.62
N LEU A 2 1.85 6.06 -12.54
CA LEU A 2 2.49 6.86 -11.51
C LEU A 2 3.57 7.71 -12.18
N PHE A 3 3.42 9.05 -12.15
CA PHE A 3 4.31 9.99 -12.81
C PHE A 3 4.84 11.01 -11.81
N TRP A 4 6.15 10.97 -11.55
CA TRP A 4 6.80 11.86 -10.59
C TRP A 4 6.98 13.25 -11.19
N LEU A 5 6.39 14.27 -10.56
CA LEU A 5 6.48 15.66 -10.99
C LEU A 5 7.89 16.22 -10.78
N LYS A 6 8.33 17.01 -11.75
CA LYS A 6 9.47 17.94 -11.63
C LYS A 6 8.93 19.30 -11.18
N GLU A 7 9.75 20.06 -10.46
CA GLU A 7 9.44 21.46 -10.16
C GLU A 7 9.20 22.25 -11.44
N GLY A 8 8.18 23.10 -11.47
CA GLY A 8 7.73 23.84 -12.62
C GLY A 8 6.69 23.08 -13.45
N GLU A 9 6.71 23.31 -14.77
CA GLU A 9 5.72 22.77 -15.71
C GLU A 9 6.01 21.32 -16.07
N ASN A 10 4.96 20.51 -16.14
CA ASN A 10 4.97 19.12 -16.61
C ASN A 10 3.79 18.97 -17.57
N THR A 11 4.06 18.66 -18.84
CA THR A 11 3.03 18.45 -19.86
C THR A 11 2.43 17.08 -19.76
N ILE A 12 1.10 16.96 -19.93
CA ILE A 12 0.35 15.71 -19.85
C ILE A 12 -0.56 15.53 -21.07
N GLY A 13 -0.76 14.31 -21.49
CA GLY A 13 -1.63 13.95 -22.62
C GLY A 13 -1.24 12.65 -23.28
N GLY A 14 -1.96 12.26 -24.34
CA GLY A 14 -1.74 11.02 -25.07
C GLY A 14 -0.58 11.05 -26.09
N ALA A 15 -0.13 12.23 -26.51
CA ALA A 15 0.98 12.34 -27.47
C ALA A 15 2.33 12.08 -26.77
N GLU A 16 3.24 11.42 -27.48
CA GLU A 16 4.60 11.12 -27.01
C GLU A 16 5.45 12.36 -26.73
N SER A 17 5.05 13.52 -27.23
CA SER A 17 5.71 14.80 -26.98
C SER A 17 5.47 15.36 -25.58
N ASN A 18 4.54 14.79 -24.80
CA ASN A 18 4.31 15.19 -23.42
C ASN A 18 5.38 14.62 -22.48
N ASP A 19 5.64 15.32 -21.37
CA ASP A 19 6.48 14.79 -20.30
C ASP A 19 5.89 13.50 -19.70
N PHE A 20 4.56 13.43 -19.60
CA PHE A 20 3.83 12.25 -19.12
C PHE A 20 2.75 11.83 -20.11
N VAL A 21 2.94 10.65 -20.70
CA VAL A 21 2.01 10.09 -21.67
C VAL A 21 0.93 9.29 -20.94
N PHE A 22 -0.33 9.75 -21.06
CA PHE A 22 -1.49 9.09 -20.50
C PHE A 22 -2.11 8.18 -21.56
N PRO A 23 -2.35 6.89 -21.26
CA PRO A 23 -3.04 6.01 -22.20
C PRO A 23 -4.48 6.50 -22.43
N HIS A 24 -4.98 6.31 -23.64
CA HIS A 24 -6.36 6.67 -24.04
C HIS A 24 -6.76 8.13 -23.81
N ALA A 25 -5.78 9.03 -23.71
CA ALA A 25 -6.02 10.46 -23.55
C ALA A 25 -5.97 11.20 -24.91
N GLU A 26 -6.57 12.37 -24.94
CA GLU A 26 -6.35 13.33 -26.03
C GLU A 26 -4.86 13.68 -26.15
N ALA A 27 -4.43 14.10 -27.34
CA ALA A 27 -3.02 14.38 -27.62
C ALA A 27 -2.38 15.32 -26.58
N SER A 28 -3.11 16.32 -26.12
CA SER A 28 -2.69 17.22 -25.04
C SER A 28 -3.83 17.46 -24.06
N LEU A 29 -3.57 17.28 -22.78
CA LEU A 29 -4.46 17.63 -21.70
C LEU A 29 -4.00 18.90 -20.95
N GLY A 30 -2.88 19.50 -21.39
CA GLY A 30 -2.34 20.72 -20.81
C GLY A 30 -1.12 20.49 -19.91
N LYS A 31 -0.99 21.31 -18.87
CA LYS A 31 0.18 21.35 -18.00
C LYS A 31 -0.22 21.22 -16.53
N VAL A 32 0.52 20.39 -15.80
CA VAL A 32 0.50 20.32 -14.34
C VAL A 32 1.73 21.05 -13.82
N ILE A 33 1.53 22.02 -12.93
CA ILE A 33 2.60 22.87 -12.42
C ILE A 33 2.82 22.57 -10.95
N LEU A 34 4.04 22.12 -10.60
CA LEU A 34 4.48 22.00 -9.20
C LEU A 34 5.23 23.28 -8.81
N LYS A 35 4.74 23.97 -7.78
CA LYS A 35 5.37 25.20 -7.29
C LYS A 35 5.10 25.37 -5.79
N ASN A 36 6.16 25.58 -5.01
CA ASN A 36 6.06 25.85 -3.56
C ASN A 36 5.23 24.77 -2.82
N ASN A 37 5.45 23.49 -3.08
CA ASN A 37 4.70 22.36 -2.52
C ASN A 37 3.19 22.39 -2.82
N GLN A 38 2.75 23.13 -3.79
CA GLN A 38 1.39 23.11 -4.33
C GLN A 38 1.40 22.64 -5.77
N VAL A 39 0.34 21.99 -6.19
CA VAL A 39 0.18 21.55 -7.59
C VAL A 39 -1.03 22.23 -8.20
N PHE A 40 -0.82 22.78 -9.38
CA PHE A 40 -1.82 23.52 -10.15
C PHE A 40 -2.13 22.81 -11.46
N TYR A 41 -3.38 22.87 -11.88
CA TYR A 41 -3.85 22.46 -13.19
C TYR A 41 -4.94 23.42 -13.66
N ASN A 42 -4.85 23.93 -14.91
CA ASN A 42 -5.76 24.95 -15.45
C ASN A 42 -5.91 26.19 -14.55
N ASN A 43 -4.80 26.66 -13.97
CA ASN A 43 -4.72 27.77 -13.02
C ASN A 43 -5.45 27.55 -11.66
N GLU A 44 -5.93 26.37 -11.40
CA GLU A 44 -6.53 25.98 -10.13
C GLU A 44 -5.58 25.14 -9.28
N VAL A 45 -5.62 25.32 -7.96
CA VAL A 45 -4.87 24.47 -7.02
C VAL A 45 -5.58 23.12 -6.91
N ILE A 46 -4.95 22.07 -7.38
CA ILE A 46 -5.49 20.69 -7.31
C ILE A 46 -4.90 19.86 -6.16
N TYR A 47 -3.84 20.35 -5.52
CA TYR A 47 -3.24 19.77 -4.33
C TYR A 47 -2.58 20.85 -3.48
N SER A 48 -2.92 20.90 -2.19
CA SER A 48 -2.26 21.77 -1.20
C SER A 48 -1.84 21.00 0.07
N SER A 49 -2.49 19.88 0.36
CA SER A 49 -2.14 18.92 1.43
C SER A 49 -2.79 17.57 1.13
N ASP A 50 -2.42 16.52 1.87
CA ASP A 50 -3.00 15.18 1.69
C ASP A 50 -4.52 15.13 1.97
N ASP A 51 -5.03 16.08 2.78
CA ASP A 51 -6.47 16.22 3.04
C ASP A 51 -7.18 17.16 2.04
N LYS A 52 -6.43 17.82 1.16
CA LYS A 52 -6.94 18.82 0.20
C LYS A 52 -6.36 18.55 -1.19
N PHE A 53 -6.93 17.59 -1.87
CA PHE A 53 -6.61 17.27 -3.26
C PHE A 53 -7.87 17.07 -4.08
N SER A 54 -7.77 17.37 -5.37
CA SER A 54 -8.86 17.17 -6.34
C SER A 54 -8.61 15.93 -7.16
N VAL A 55 -9.67 15.16 -7.43
CA VAL A 55 -9.66 14.10 -8.43
C VAL A 55 -10.13 14.68 -9.76
N ILE A 56 -9.26 14.66 -10.75
CA ILE A 56 -9.59 15.11 -12.11
C ILE A 56 -10.15 13.95 -12.90
N SER A 57 -11.27 14.19 -13.59
CA SER A 57 -11.98 13.20 -14.39
C SER A 57 -11.97 13.60 -15.86
N GLN A 58 -11.48 12.72 -16.73
CA GLN A 58 -11.40 12.94 -18.17
C GLN A 58 -11.69 11.60 -18.87
N GLN A 59 -12.87 11.47 -19.49
CA GLN A 59 -13.31 10.22 -20.10
C GLN A 59 -13.20 9.03 -19.12
N SER A 60 -12.47 7.96 -19.47
CA SER A 60 -12.20 6.81 -18.57
C SER A 60 -11.15 7.10 -17.51
N LEU A 61 -10.40 8.21 -17.66
CA LEU A 61 -9.27 8.51 -16.78
C LEU A 61 -9.73 9.25 -15.52
N ARG A 62 -9.11 8.85 -14.40
CA ARG A 62 -9.20 9.53 -13.09
C ARG A 62 -7.81 9.71 -12.58
N TRP A 63 -7.43 10.95 -12.26
CA TRP A 63 -6.11 11.18 -11.72
C TRP A 63 -6.11 12.24 -10.62
N PHE A 64 -5.14 12.16 -9.75
CA PHE A 64 -4.96 13.05 -8.61
C PHE A 64 -3.49 13.07 -8.18
N ILE A 65 -3.14 14.03 -7.36
CA ILE A 65 -1.78 14.17 -6.85
C ILE A 65 -1.63 13.40 -5.55
N ILE A 66 -0.51 12.69 -5.44
CA ILE A 66 -0.04 12.11 -4.19
C ILE A 66 1.30 12.71 -3.80
N LYS A 67 1.55 12.78 -2.49
CA LYS A 67 2.86 13.15 -1.93
C LYS A 67 3.49 11.94 -1.26
N ARG A 68 4.80 11.77 -1.45
CA ARG A 68 5.59 10.71 -0.79
C ARG A 68 6.92 11.30 -0.35
N GLY A 69 7.02 11.64 0.94
CA GLY A 69 8.12 12.44 1.47
C GLY A 69 8.08 13.86 0.89
N ASP A 70 9.14 14.25 0.21
CA ASP A 70 9.30 15.53 -0.49
C ASP A 70 8.87 15.50 -1.97
N LYS A 71 8.51 14.32 -2.51
CA LYS A 71 8.17 14.15 -3.91
C LYS A 71 6.67 14.13 -4.15
N PHE A 72 6.25 14.72 -5.27
CA PHE A 72 4.88 14.73 -5.76
C PHE A 72 4.75 13.87 -7.00
N ALA A 73 3.63 13.19 -7.15
CA ALA A 73 3.35 12.40 -8.34
C ALA A 73 1.87 12.48 -8.75
N ILE A 74 1.61 12.34 -10.04
CA ILE A 74 0.28 12.05 -10.55
C ILE A 74 0.02 10.56 -10.37
N ARG A 75 -1.08 10.22 -9.69
CA ARG A 75 -1.67 8.89 -9.67
C ARG A 75 -2.78 8.83 -10.69
N LEU A 76 -2.56 8.05 -11.76
CA LEU A 76 -3.52 7.86 -12.84
C LEU A 76 -4.22 6.51 -12.70
N ARG A 77 -5.54 6.51 -12.86
CA ARG A 77 -6.39 5.32 -12.98
C ARG A 77 -7.12 5.38 -14.30
N ASP A 78 -7.16 4.27 -15.02
CA ASP A 78 -7.98 4.09 -16.21
C ASP A 78 -9.09 3.09 -15.90
N LEU A 79 -10.33 3.55 -15.93
CA LEU A 79 -11.51 2.75 -15.62
C LEU A 79 -11.87 1.75 -16.75
N GLU A 80 -11.24 1.91 -17.91
CA GLU A 80 -11.36 1.01 -19.06
C GLU A 80 -10.07 0.22 -19.33
N GLY A 81 -9.12 0.26 -18.40
CA GLY A 81 -7.86 -0.45 -18.52
C GLY A 81 -8.04 -1.95 -18.65
N GLU A 82 -7.24 -2.60 -19.51
CA GLU A 82 -7.33 -4.03 -19.80
C GLU A 82 -7.13 -4.89 -18.55
N TYR A 83 -6.25 -4.50 -17.65
CA TYR A 83 -6.05 -5.19 -16.37
C TYR A 83 -7.31 -5.20 -15.50
N LEU A 84 -8.07 -4.10 -15.49
CA LEU A 84 -9.33 -4.03 -14.77
C LEU A 84 -10.39 -4.94 -15.39
N LYS A 85 -10.46 -4.98 -16.72
CA LYS A 85 -11.39 -5.85 -17.46
C LYS A 85 -11.05 -7.33 -17.29
N ALA A 86 -9.76 -7.66 -17.19
CA ALA A 86 -9.29 -9.03 -17.01
C ALA A 86 -9.30 -9.50 -15.53
N PHE A 87 -9.64 -8.63 -14.58
CA PHE A 87 -9.65 -8.98 -13.17
C PHE A 87 -10.92 -9.78 -12.81
N HIS A 88 -10.72 -11.02 -12.39
CA HIS A 88 -11.81 -11.95 -12.03
C HIS A 88 -11.89 -12.27 -10.53
N GLY A 89 -11.19 -11.52 -9.70
CA GLY A 89 -11.12 -11.73 -8.25
C GLY A 89 -9.76 -12.25 -7.79
N ILE A 90 -9.67 -12.54 -6.51
CA ILE A 90 -8.45 -13.00 -5.86
C ILE A 90 -8.74 -14.33 -5.18
N ASP A 91 -7.93 -15.35 -5.48
CA ASP A 91 -8.02 -16.63 -4.81
C ASP A 91 -7.62 -16.52 -3.35
N HIS A 92 -8.33 -17.24 -2.50
CA HIS A 92 -8.08 -17.33 -1.06
C HIS A 92 -7.79 -18.77 -0.65
N PHE A 93 -7.06 -18.92 0.43
CA PHE A 93 -7.03 -20.19 1.15
C PHE A 93 -8.38 -20.42 1.82
N PRO A 94 -8.82 -21.67 2.02
CA PRO A 94 -9.96 -21.98 2.88
C PRO A 94 -9.76 -21.36 4.27
N ALA A 95 -10.81 -20.76 4.83
CA ALA A 95 -10.74 -20.21 6.16
C ALA A 95 -10.50 -21.32 7.19
N ASP A 96 -9.52 -21.13 8.07
CA ASP A 96 -9.16 -22.06 9.13
C ASP A 96 -9.02 -21.29 10.44
N SER A 97 -9.75 -21.74 11.48
CA SER A 97 -9.72 -21.16 12.82
C SER A 97 -8.33 -21.16 13.47
N LYS A 98 -7.44 -22.07 13.06
CA LYS A 98 -6.03 -22.11 13.47
C LYS A 98 -5.34 -20.77 13.21
N TRP A 99 -5.74 -20.06 12.15
CA TRP A 99 -5.11 -18.80 11.71
C TRP A 99 -5.79 -17.55 12.27
N LYS A 100 -6.73 -17.72 13.20
CA LYS A 100 -7.27 -16.63 14.02
C LYS A 100 -6.67 -16.71 15.43
N ILE A 101 -5.59 -15.96 15.65
CA ILE A 101 -4.69 -16.12 16.79
C ILE A 101 -4.81 -14.90 17.72
N LYS A 102 -4.85 -15.13 19.03
CA LYS A 102 -4.69 -14.06 20.01
C LYS A 102 -3.21 -13.77 20.22
N ALA A 103 -2.81 -12.52 20.04
CA ALA A 103 -1.47 -12.04 20.27
C ALA A 103 -1.41 -11.18 21.54
N LYS A 104 -0.35 -11.33 22.31
CA LYS A 104 -0.02 -10.42 23.40
C LYS A 104 0.58 -9.15 22.80
N PHE A 105 0.06 -7.98 23.17
CA PHE A 105 0.65 -6.71 22.80
C PHE A 105 1.78 -6.33 23.75
N ILE A 106 2.93 -5.98 23.21
CA ILE A 106 4.11 -5.51 23.94
C ILE A 106 4.40 -4.09 23.48
N PRO A 107 4.07 -3.05 24.26
CA PRO A 107 4.23 -1.67 23.83
C PRO A 107 5.71 -1.29 23.66
N THR A 108 6.00 -0.47 22.64
CA THR A 108 7.34 0.05 22.35
C THR A 108 7.29 1.58 22.24
N VAL A 109 7.15 2.24 23.39
CA VAL A 109 6.96 3.68 23.47
C VAL A 109 8.09 4.46 22.78
N GLY A 110 7.75 5.33 21.84
CA GLY A 110 8.70 6.20 21.13
C GLY A 110 9.60 5.48 20.11
N LYS A 111 9.38 4.19 19.87
CA LYS A 111 10.16 3.46 18.86
C LYS A 111 9.74 3.88 17.46
N LYS A 112 10.70 4.13 16.60
CA LYS A 112 10.54 4.29 15.16
C LYS A 112 11.21 3.16 14.41
N VAL A 113 10.57 2.74 13.32
CA VAL A 113 11.04 1.68 12.45
C VAL A 113 11.32 2.24 11.07
N THR A 114 12.42 1.84 10.48
CA THR A 114 12.72 2.19 9.08
C THR A 114 11.93 1.29 8.15
N ILE A 115 11.02 1.88 7.41
CA ILE A 115 10.27 1.21 6.35
C ILE A 115 10.92 1.51 5.01
N ILE A 116 11.05 0.48 4.19
CA ILE A 116 11.45 0.61 2.78
C ILE A 116 10.24 0.22 1.94
N ASP A 117 9.85 1.06 0.99
CA ASP A 117 8.78 0.71 0.04
C ASP A 117 9.33 0.04 -1.22
N ILE A 118 8.43 -0.50 -2.04
CA ILE A 118 8.77 -1.23 -3.27
C ILE A 118 9.55 -0.38 -4.28
N THR A 119 9.52 0.94 -4.17
CA THR A 119 10.27 1.87 -5.03
C THR A 119 11.69 2.14 -4.51
N GLY A 120 12.06 1.55 -3.37
CA GLY A 120 13.34 1.76 -2.69
C GLY A 120 13.41 3.01 -1.82
N ARG A 121 12.30 3.74 -1.65
CA ARG A 121 12.23 4.90 -0.76
C ARG A 121 12.21 4.41 0.70
N SER A 122 13.00 5.07 1.55
CA SER A 122 13.08 4.81 2.98
C SER A 122 12.45 5.94 3.79
N TYR A 123 11.72 5.60 4.85
CA TYR A 123 11.12 6.56 5.78
C TYR A 123 10.98 5.95 7.18
N GLN A 124 10.77 6.82 8.18
CA GLN A 124 10.54 6.41 9.56
C GLN A 124 9.04 6.37 9.84
N GLU A 125 8.60 5.31 10.50
CA GLU A 125 7.23 5.15 10.97
C GLU A 125 7.22 4.81 12.45
N ASP A 126 6.21 5.28 13.17
CA ASP A 126 6.05 4.95 14.59
C ASP A 126 5.66 3.47 14.74
N SER A 127 6.29 2.80 15.70
CA SER A 127 5.93 1.44 16.09
C SER A 127 5.26 1.47 17.46
N PRO A 128 3.94 1.32 17.53
CA PRO A 128 3.23 1.28 18.79
C PRO A 128 3.59 0.07 19.65
N GLY A 129 3.99 -1.05 19.03
CA GLY A 129 4.34 -2.25 19.78
C GLY A 129 4.58 -3.49 18.94
N LEU A 130 4.88 -4.57 19.63
CA LEU A 130 5.02 -5.91 19.07
C LEU A 130 3.78 -6.75 19.38
N LEU A 131 3.36 -7.55 18.42
CA LEU A 131 2.32 -8.55 18.55
C LEU A 131 2.97 -9.93 18.68
N GLU A 132 3.04 -10.46 19.92
CA GLU A 132 3.64 -11.74 20.23
C GLU A 132 2.57 -12.84 20.25
N PHE A 133 2.80 -13.90 19.51
CA PHE A 133 1.87 -15.02 19.39
C PHE A 133 2.61 -16.37 19.27
N GLN A 134 1.87 -17.46 19.46
CA GLN A 134 2.41 -18.81 19.40
C GLN A 134 1.70 -19.65 18.34
N VAL A 135 2.49 -20.42 17.59
CA VAL A 135 2.01 -21.44 16.66
C VAL A 135 2.87 -22.69 16.84
N ASP A 136 2.24 -23.83 17.05
CA ASP A 136 2.89 -25.15 17.20
C ASP A 136 4.04 -25.11 18.26
N GLY A 137 3.80 -24.41 19.39
CA GLY A 137 4.74 -24.30 20.50
C GLY A 137 5.91 -23.31 20.29
N LYS A 138 5.98 -22.66 19.14
CA LYS A 138 7.00 -21.63 18.84
C LYS A 138 6.42 -20.23 18.98
N THR A 139 7.20 -19.34 19.54
CA THR A 139 6.84 -17.91 19.69
C THR A 139 7.32 -17.10 18.51
N TYR A 140 6.43 -16.27 17.98
CA TYR A 140 6.66 -15.35 16.88
C TYR A 140 6.29 -13.93 17.30
N ARG A 141 6.87 -12.94 16.65
CA ARG A 141 6.57 -11.52 16.88
C ARG A 141 6.42 -10.82 15.56
N LEU A 142 5.49 -9.87 15.52
CA LEU A 142 5.32 -8.94 14.41
C LEU A 142 5.33 -7.52 14.95
N GLU A 143 6.11 -6.68 14.34
CA GLU A 143 6.09 -5.23 14.57
C GLU A 143 4.79 -4.68 14.00
N ALA A 144 4.04 -3.96 14.84
CA ALA A 144 2.83 -3.29 14.43
C ALA A 144 3.14 -1.84 14.00
N GLY A 145 2.54 -1.41 12.92
CA GLY A 145 2.41 0.00 12.55
C GLY A 145 1.07 0.58 13.01
N PRO A 146 0.88 1.91 12.91
CA PRO A 146 -0.39 2.56 13.20
C PRO A 146 -1.46 2.10 12.20
N GLY A 147 -2.66 1.78 12.70
CA GLY A 147 -3.81 1.40 11.89
C GLY A 147 -4.69 2.58 11.49
N GLU A 148 -5.91 2.27 11.04
CA GLU A 148 -6.90 3.27 10.63
C GLU A 148 -7.33 4.20 11.77
N THR A 149 -7.48 3.63 12.96
CA THR A 149 -7.76 4.39 14.19
C THR A 149 -6.56 4.28 15.15
N LYS A 150 -6.56 5.08 16.22
CA LYS A 150 -5.50 5.02 17.24
C LYS A 150 -5.41 3.68 17.99
N GLU A 151 -6.47 2.90 17.95
CA GLU A 151 -6.57 1.61 18.63
C GLU A 151 -6.28 0.43 17.69
N ASP A 152 -6.33 0.67 16.38
CA ASP A 152 -6.09 -0.35 15.35
C ASP A 152 -4.60 -0.47 15.03
N PHE A 153 -4.19 -1.62 14.51
CA PHE A 153 -2.83 -1.83 14.05
C PHE A 153 -2.81 -2.31 12.60
N PHE A 154 -1.83 -1.83 11.87
CA PHE A 154 -1.52 -2.27 10.52
C PHE A 154 -0.22 -3.08 10.54
N VAL A 155 -0.24 -4.28 9.96
CA VAL A 155 0.89 -5.18 9.94
C VAL A 155 1.29 -5.50 8.51
N VAL A 156 2.53 -5.20 8.16
CA VAL A 156 3.15 -5.60 6.91
C VAL A 156 4.07 -6.78 7.21
N PHE A 157 3.78 -7.96 6.69
CA PHE A 157 4.52 -9.17 7.02
C PHE A 157 4.86 -10.04 5.81
N GLY A 158 5.93 -10.78 5.94
CA GLY A 158 6.29 -11.89 5.06
C GLY A 158 6.31 -13.21 5.83
N ASP A 159 6.10 -14.30 5.14
CA ASP A 159 6.10 -15.65 5.70
C ASP A 159 6.68 -16.67 4.70
N ALA A 160 6.84 -17.92 5.12
CA ALA A 160 7.46 -18.95 4.29
C ALA A 160 6.65 -19.34 3.03
N THR A 161 5.40 -18.86 2.90
CA THR A 161 4.60 -19.09 1.68
C THR A 161 4.87 -18.07 0.57
N ASN A 162 5.60 -16.98 0.88
CA ASN A 162 5.91 -15.95 -0.11
C ASN A 162 6.71 -16.51 -1.30
N LYS A 163 6.43 -16.00 -2.49
CA LYS A 163 6.97 -16.44 -3.79
C LYS A 163 6.53 -17.84 -4.24
N THR A 164 5.81 -18.59 -3.43
CA THR A 164 5.25 -19.88 -3.78
C THR A 164 3.73 -19.80 -3.95
N SER A 165 3.00 -19.71 -2.86
CA SER A 165 1.53 -19.67 -2.85
C SER A 165 0.95 -18.29 -2.48
N THR A 166 1.78 -17.38 -1.95
CA THR A 166 1.39 -15.98 -1.67
C THR A 166 2.36 -14.99 -2.33
N TYR A 167 1.94 -13.73 -2.41
CA TYR A 167 2.71 -12.68 -3.07
C TYR A 167 4.11 -12.52 -2.47
N GLY A 168 5.11 -12.40 -3.34
CA GLY A 168 6.53 -12.36 -2.94
C GLY A 168 6.96 -11.13 -2.15
N GLY A 169 6.24 -10.02 -2.28
CA GLY A 169 6.48 -8.76 -1.56
C GLY A 169 5.89 -8.74 -0.15
N GLY A 170 5.28 -9.83 0.32
CA GLY A 170 4.59 -9.90 1.60
C GLY A 170 3.12 -9.55 1.50
N ARG A 171 2.42 -9.57 2.63
CA ARG A 171 0.99 -9.31 2.74
C ARG A 171 0.70 -8.28 3.82
N PHE A 172 -0.48 -7.72 3.77
CA PHE A 172 -1.01 -6.79 4.75
C PHE A 172 -2.04 -7.46 5.64
N LEU A 173 -2.11 -7.01 6.88
CA LEU A 173 -3.12 -7.44 7.83
C LEU A 173 -3.54 -6.26 8.70
N ASP A 174 -4.82 -5.90 8.65
CA ASP A 174 -5.42 -4.96 9.57
C ASP A 174 -5.95 -5.69 10.80
N THR A 175 -5.65 -5.17 11.98
CA THR A 175 -6.24 -5.65 13.22
C THR A 175 -7.18 -4.61 13.79
N LYS A 176 -8.20 -5.05 14.49
CA LYS A 176 -9.05 -4.17 15.30
C LYS A 176 -8.53 -4.18 16.73
N GLY A 177 -8.54 -3.05 17.39
CA GLY A 177 -8.13 -2.77 18.74
C GLY A 177 -7.94 -3.95 19.72
N PHE A 178 -7.96 -3.66 21.00
CA PHE A 178 -7.76 -4.68 22.01
C PHE A 178 -9.04 -5.48 22.29
N ASN A 179 -8.89 -6.79 22.49
CA ASN A 179 -9.92 -7.63 23.07
C ASN A 179 -10.14 -7.25 24.57
N PRO A 180 -11.27 -7.65 25.18
CA PRO A 180 -11.52 -7.40 26.60
C PRO A 180 -10.43 -7.96 27.55
N ASP A 181 -9.69 -8.98 27.11
CA ASP A 181 -8.57 -9.58 27.86
C ASP A 181 -7.22 -8.90 27.60
N GLY A 182 -7.21 -7.77 26.89
CA GLY A 182 -5.99 -7.02 26.56
C GLY A 182 -5.14 -7.62 25.44
N THR A 183 -5.58 -8.71 24.81
CA THR A 183 -4.92 -9.28 23.62
C THR A 183 -5.37 -8.58 22.35
N VAL A 184 -4.63 -8.78 21.25
CA VAL A 184 -5.01 -8.34 19.89
C VAL A 184 -5.28 -9.59 19.04
N THR A 185 -6.34 -9.57 18.23
CA THR A 185 -6.64 -10.69 17.33
C THR A 185 -5.90 -10.52 16.01
N LEU A 186 -4.99 -11.45 15.71
CA LEU A 186 -4.39 -11.62 14.37
C LEU A 186 -5.21 -12.65 13.59
N ASP A 187 -6.07 -12.20 12.70
CA ASP A 187 -6.86 -13.09 11.84
C ASP A 187 -6.20 -13.18 10.45
N PHE A 188 -5.23 -14.07 10.33
CA PHE A 188 -4.50 -14.25 9.06
C PHE A 188 -5.39 -14.74 7.90
N ASN A 189 -6.61 -15.24 8.17
CA ASN A 189 -7.59 -15.51 7.12
C ASN A 189 -8.01 -14.23 6.37
N LYS A 190 -7.75 -13.06 6.94
CA LYS A 190 -8.00 -11.74 6.35
C LYS A 190 -6.74 -11.08 5.80
N ALA A 191 -5.61 -11.77 5.79
CA ALA A 191 -4.39 -11.26 5.17
C ALA A 191 -4.60 -11.07 3.67
N TYR A 192 -4.18 -9.92 3.14
CA TYR A 192 -4.44 -9.52 1.77
C TYR A 192 -3.19 -9.03 1.05
N ASN A 193 -3.23 -9.08 -0.27
CA ASN A 193 -2.16 -8.62 -1.13
C ASN A 193 -2.07 -7.09 -1.14
N PRO A 194 -0.86 -6.52 -1.05
CA PRO A 194 -0.67 -5.08 -1.23
C PRO A 194 -1.00 -4.68 -2.68
N PRO A 195 -1.36 -3.41 -2.94
CA PRO A 195 -1.63 -2.91 -4.29
C PRO A 195 -0.53 -3.20 -5.31
N CYS A 196 0.73 -3.31 -4.89
CA CYS A 196 1.85 -3.64 -5.78
C CYS A 196 1.83 -5.08 -6.31
N ALA A 197 0.98 -5.96 -5.77
CA ALA A 197 0.72 -7.27 -6.35
C ALA A 197 -0.13 -7.19 -7.64
N PHE A 198 -0.82 -6.06 -7.87
CA PHE A 198 -1.74 -5.87 -8.99
C PHE A 198 -1.27 -4.80 -9.98
N THR A 199 -0.29 -3.97 -9.62
CA THR A 199 0.20 -2.89 -10.47
C THR A 199 1.63 -2.49 -10.11
N PRO A 200 2.50 -2.23 -11.11
CA PRO A 200 3.86 -1.72 -10.88
C PRO A 200 3.88 -0.26 -10.40
N PHE A 201 2.73 0.40 -10.37
CA PHE A 201 2.61 1.83 -10.02
C PHE A 201 2.29 2.09 -8.55
N ALA A 202 2.35 1.09 -7.69
CA ALA A 202 2.12 1.25 -6.26
C ALA A 202 3.43 1.57 -5.50
N THR A 203 3.28 2.18 -4.32
CA THR A 203 4.39 2.53 -3.42
C THR A 203 4.23 1.82 -2.07
N CYS A 204 4.02 0.51 -2.11
CA CYS A 204 3.70 -0.29 -0.94
C CYS A 204 4.90 -0.46 -0.01
N PRO A 205 4.72 -0.37 1.32
CA PRO A 205 5.75 -0.77 2.26
C PRO A 205 6.09 -2.26 2.11
N LEU A 206 7.35 -2.59 2.26
CA LEU A 206 7.83 -3.97 2.32
C LEU A 206 7.98 -4.41 3.78
N PRO A 207 7.81 -5.71 4.08
CA PRO A 207 8.07 -6.24 5.40
C PRO A 207 9.49 -5.94 5.86
N THR A 208 9.64 -5.41 7.08
CA THR A 208 10.95 -5.28 7.73
C THR A 208 11.57 -6.68 7.91
N LYS A 209 12.85 -6.72 8.25
CA LYS A 209 13.53 -8.00 8.51
C LYS A 209 12.86 -8.78 9.64
N GLU A 210 12.43 -8.07 10.67
CA GLU A 210 11.74 -8.60 11.86
C GLU A 210 10.36 -9.16 11.54
N ASN A 211 9.69 -8.59 10.53
CA ASN A 211 8.36 -9.04 10.08
C ASN A 211 8.41 -10.13 8.99
N LYS A 212 9.59 -10.70 8.72
CA LYS A 212 9.72 -11.88 7.85
C LYS A 212 9.78 -13.14 8.69
N LEU A 213 8.62 -13.79 8.81
CA LEU A 213 8.47 -15.00 9.61
C LEU A 213 9.01 -16.23 8.88
N THR A 214 9.63 -17.14 9.62
CA THR A 214 10.00 -18.48 9.12
C THR A 214 8.83 -19.46 9.13
N LEU A 215 7.69 -19.06 9.68
CA LEU A 215 6.42 -19.79 9.70
C LEU A 215 5.75 -19.72 8.33
N ALA A 216 5.20 -20.82 7.85
CA ALA A 216 4.28 -20.82 6.71
C ALA A 216 2.86 -20.51 7.19
N ILE A 217 2.22 -19.52 6.57
CA ILE A 217 0.84 -19.08 6.91
C ILE A 217 -0.04 -19.24 5.66
N PRO A 218 -0.53 -20.47 5.35
CA PRO A 218 -1.44 -20.72 4.23
C PRO A 218 -2.87 -20.28 4.59
N ALA A 219 -3.08 -18.98 4.73
CA ALA A 219 -4.34 -18.33 5.07
C ALA A 219 -4.46 -16.99 4.35
N GLY A 220 -5.67 -16.47 4.14
CA GLY A 220 -5.93 -15.21 3.46
C GLY A 220 -5.77 -15.33 1.94
N GLU A 221 -5.42 -14.23 1.29
CA GLU A 221 -5.25 -14.17 -0.16
C GLU A 221 -4.02 -14.94 -0.65
N LYS A 222 -4.19 -15.65 -1.76
CA LYS A 222 -3.13 -16.27 -2.52
C LYS A 222 -2.43 -15.26 -3.44
N ASN A 223 -1.35 -15.71 -4.08
CA ASN A 223 -0.67 -14.89 -5.09
C ASN A 223 -1.63 -14.57 -6.24
N ALA A 224 -1.78 -13.29 -6.55
CA ALA A 224 -2.66 -12.84 -7.63
C ALA A 224 -2.14 -13.16 -9.05
N GLY A 225 -0.89 -13.60 -9.17
CA GLY A 225 -0.31 -14.10 -10.43
C GLY A 225 -0.07 -13.06 -11.52
N HIS A 226 -0.15 -11.78 -11.22
CA HIS A 226 -0.12 -10.73 -12.25
C HIS A 226 1.20 -9.97 -12.37
N HIS A 227 2.18 -10.20 -11.48
CA HIS A 227 3.53 -9.56 -11.57
C HIS A 227 4.59 -10.41 -10.89
#